data_7ea4f40f0eb75cba78782dd239083c97
#
_entry.id   7ea4f40f0eb75cba78782dd239083c97
#
_cell.length_a   1.000
_cell.length_b   1.000
_cell.length_c   1.000
_cell.angle_alpha   90.00
_cell.angle_beta   90.00
_cell.angle_gamma   90.00
#
_symmetry.space_group_name_H-M   'P 1'
#
loop_
_entity.id
_entity.type
_entity.pdbx_description
1 polymer ?
#
loop_
_entity_poly.entity_id
_entity_poly.type
_entity_poly.pdbx_seq_one_letter_code
_entity_poly.pdbx_strand_id
1 'polypeptide(L)'
;MSNDPLLQPYRLKHLTLRNRIIVTSHEPAYPEDGMPKGRYRAYTVERAKGGVAMTMTAGSAAVSKDSPPVFNNLLAYKDEIVPWIREMTDAVHEEGAAIMIQLTHLGRRTRWDKGDWLPILAPSHHRESAHRAFPKKIEDWDIERIIKDFADAAERMKAGGMDGIELEAYGHLIDQFVSPLTNELDGPYGGSLENRMRFCLDVFKAMRERVGDDFILGVRYTADECLEGGTGKAEGLEISRRLKDSGLIDYLNVIRGHIDTDPGLTDVIPIQGMTSAPHLDFAGEIRAATSFPTFHAAKIQDVATARYAIASGK
;
A
#
# COMPACT_ATOMS: atom_id res chain seq x y z
N MET A 1 -19.85 -3.89 27.67
CA MET A 1 -19.21 -3.75 26.35
C MET A 1 -20.11 -2.89 25.49
N SER A 2 -19.56 -2.02 24.66
CA SER A 2 -20.36 -1.19 23.74
C SER A 2 -21.04 -2.06 22.67
N ASN A 3 -22.28 -1.75 22.31
CA ASN A 3 -22.97 -2.39 21.18
C ASN A 3 -22.64 -1.71 19.83
N ASP A 4 -21.75 -0.72 19.82
CA ASP A 4 -21.33 -0.04 18.62
C ASP A 4 -20.52 -0.98 17.71
N PRO A 5 -20.93 -1.18 16.45
CA PRO A 5 -20.25 -2.10 15.53
C PRO A 5 -18.80 -1.70 15.25
N LEU A 6 -18.45 -0.41 15.32
CA LEU A 6 -17.08 0.07 15.16
C LEU A 6 -16.16 -0.36 16.31
N LEU A 7 -16.70 -0.53 17.51
CA LEU A 7 -15.95 -0.83 18.73
C LEU A 7 -15.87 -2.33 19.01
N GLN A 8 -16.38 -3.18 18.14
CA GLN A 8 -16.23 -4.62 18.25
C GLN A 8 -14.81 -5.05 17.85
N PRO A 9 -14.20 -6.01 18.54
CA PRO A 9 -12.90 -6.54 18.16
C PRO A 9 -12.96 -7.20 16.78
N TYR A 10 -11.82 -7.21 16.10
CA TYR A 10 -11.66 -7.84 14.80
C TYR A 10 -10.41 -8.72 14.77
N ARG A 11 -10.56 -9.97 14.33
CA ARG A 11 -9.42 -10.86 14.16
C ARG A 11 -8.86 -10.74 12.75
N LEU A 12 -7.59 -10.34 12.67
CA LEU A 12 -6.82 -10.36 11.44
C LEU A 12 -5.65 -11.33 11.64
N LYS A 13 -5.75 -12.52 11.08
CA LYS A 13 -4.79 -13.62 11.24
C LYS A 13 -4.53 -13.93 12.74
N HIS A 14 -3.34 -13.63 13.26
CA HIS A 14 -3.00 -13.83 14.68
C HIS A 14 -3.35 -12.63 15.57
N LEU A 15 -3.50 -11.43 14.98
CA LEU A 15 -3.85 -10.24 15.74
C LEU A 15 -5.33 -10.18 16.10
N THR A 16 -5.62 -9.74 17.32
CA THR A 16 -6.96 -9.31 17.72
C THR A 16 -6.95 -7.80 17.84
N LEU A 17 -7.44 -7.13 16.83
CA LEU A 17 -7.61 -5.67 16.82
C LEU A 17 -8.72 -5.28 17.79
N ARG A 18 -8.48 -4.29 18.65
CA ARG A 18 -9.41 -3.87 19.72
C ARG A 18 -10.73 -3.27 19.21
N ASN A 19 -10.76 -2.83 17.95
CA ASN A 19 -11.95 -2.30 17.26
C ASN A 19 -11.78 -2.39 15.74
N ARG A 20 -12.75 -1.84 14.98
CA ARG A 20 -12.77 -1.86 13.50
C ARG A 20 -12.17 -0.62 12.85
N ILE A 21 -11.49 0.22 13.62
CA ILE A 21 -10.96 1.51 13.13
C ILE A 21 -9.46 1.38 12.93
N ILE A 22 -9.03 1.61 11.70
CA ILE A 22 -7.61 1.68 11.35
C ILE A 22 -7.27 3.04 10.74
N VAL A 23 -6.03 3.46 10.88
CA VAL A 23 -5.46 4.55 10.09
C VAL A 23 -4.72 3.92 8.92
N THR A 24 -5.19 4.20 7.70
CA THR A 24 -4.47 3.77 6.49
C THR A 24 -3.17 4.56 6.32
N SER A 25 -2.26 4.01 5.53
CA SER A 25 -0.99 4.66 5.23
C SER A 25 -1.16 6.09 4.71
N HIS A 26 -0.33 6.97 5.21
CA HIS A 26 -0.27 8.37 4.83
C HIS A 26 1.18 8.85 4.93
N GLU A 27 1.64 9.59 3.91
CA GLU A 27 2.98 10.18 3.93
C GLU A 27 2.94 11.59 4.53
N PRO A 28 3.36 11.77 5.78
CA PRO A 28 3.34 13.05 6.45
C PRO A 28 4.54 13.94 6.10
N ALA A 29 5.51 13.41 5.32
CA ALA A 29 6.77 14.05 5.00
C ALA A 29 7.60 14.47 6.25
N TYR A 30 7.54 13.68 7.31
CA TYR A 30 8.26 13.91 8.58
C TYR A 30 9.54 13.09 8.78
N PRO A 31 9.96 12.17 7.88
CA PRO A 31 11.25 11.53 8.03
C PRO A 31 12.40 12.54 8.12
N GLU A 32 13.36 12.21 8.98
CA GLU A 32 14.62 12.92 9.11
C GLU A 32 15.74 11.98 8.66
N ASP A 33 16.48 12.32 7.62
CA ASP A 33 17.49 11.47 6.97
C ASP A 33 16.90 10.12 6.47
N GLY A 34 15.60 10.10 6.17
CA GLY A 34 14.88 8.91 5.76
C GLY A 34 14.48 7.98 6.91
N MET A 35 14.61 8.43 8.17
CA MET A 35 14.30 7.64 9.38
C MET A 35 13.08 8.19 10.11
N PRO A 36 12.26 7.32 10.75
CA PRO A 36 11.09 7.72 11.54
C PRO A 36 11.51 8.18 12.95
N LYS A 37 12.24 9.32 13.01
CA LYS A 37 12.72 9.88 14.26
C LYS A 37 11.58 10.45 15.13
N GLY A 38 11.93 11.25 16.13
CA GLY A 38 11.01 11.68 17.18
C GLY A 38 9.69 12.29 16.70
N ARG A 39 9.72 13.17 15.68
CA ARG A 39 8.51 13.78 15.11
C ARG A 39 7.60 12.75 14.45
N TYR A 40 8.17 11.84 13.68
CA TYR A 40 7.43 10.79 12.98
C TYR A 40 6.79 9.84 14.00
N ARG A 41 7.56 9.40 15.00
CA ARG A 41 7.07 8.56 16.10
C ARG A 41 5.92 9.23 16.85
N ALA A 42 6.07 10.49 17.28
CA ALA A 42 5.01 11.21 17.96
C ALA A 42 3.72 11.29 17.14
N TYR A 43 3.82 11.57 15.84
CA TYR A 43 2.67 11.58 14.92
C TYR A 43 1.93 10.25 14.90
N THR A 44 2.65 9.13 14.91
CA THR A 44 2.07 7.79 14.87
C THR A 44 1.46 7.39 16.21
N VAL A 45 2.15 7.68 17.32
CA VAL A 45 1.70 7.39 18.68
C VAL A 45 0.42 8.16 19.05
N GLU A 46 0.28 9.42 18.65
CA GLU A 46 -0.94 10.20 18.93
C GLU A 46 -2.21 9.57 18.32
N ARG A 47 -2.10 8.86 17.22
CA ARG A 47 -3.21 8.09 16.65
C ARG A 47 -3.56 6.87 17.49
N ALA A 48 -2.56 6.17 17.98
CA ALA A 48 -2.75 5.03 18.87
C ALA A 48 -3.42 5.46 20.19
N LYS A 49 -2.99 6.57 20.79
CA LYS A 49 -3.64 7.20 21.96
C LYS A 49 -5.08 7.59 21.67
N GLY A 50 -5.41 8.00 20.45
CA GLY A 50 -6.78 8.28 20.02
C GLY A 50 -7.69 7.06 20.00
N GLY A 51 -7.17 5.84 20.21
CA GLY A 51 -7.94 4.62 20.37
C GLY A 51 -8.11 3.79 19.10
N VAL A 52 -7.45 4.10 17.97
CA VAL A 52 -7.49 3.25 16.77
C VAL A 52 -6.90 1.88 17.07
N ALA A 53 -7.43 0.83 16.44
CA ALA A 53 -6.94 -0.53 16.65
C ALA A 53 -5.60 -0.80 15.96
N MET A 54 -5.37 -0.15 14.83
CA MET A 54 -4.15 -0.28 14.07
C MET A 54 -3.81 1.05 13.39
N THR A 55 -2.55 1.43 13.45
CA THR A 55 -2.03 2.54 12.65
C THR A 55 -1.11 1.99 11.56
N MET A 56 -1.18 2.59 10.39
CA MET A 56 -0.30 2.25 9.29
C MET A 56 0.58 3.45 8.99
N THR A 57 1.87 3.23 9.04
CA THR A 57 2.85 4.29 8.80
C THR A 57 3.42 4.20 7.40
N ALA A 58 4.05 5.25 6.96
CA ALA A 58 4.58 5.50 5.63
C ALA A 58 3.53 5.31 4.52
N GLY A 59 3.13 6.35 3.89
CA GLY A 59 2.57 6.23 2.56
C GLY A 59 3.71 6.18 1.57
N SER A 60 4.36 5.03 1.36
CA SER A 60 5.48 4.87 0.41
C SER A 60 6.88 4.80 1.03
N ALA A 61 7.15 3.86 1.97
CA ALA A 61 8.54 3.59 2.38
C ALA A 61 9.32 2.95 1.22
N ALA A 62 10.38 3.62 0.77
CA ALA A 62 11.16 3.21 -0.40
C ALA A 62 12.01 1.97 -0.11
N VAL A 63 11.87 0.93 -0.92
CA VAL A 63 12.58 -0.35 -0.77
C VAL A 63 13.92 -0.41 -1.50
N SER A 64 14.18 0.53 -2.43
CA SER A 64 15.36 0.51 -3.31
C SER A 64 15.93 1.91 -3.54
N LYS A 65 17.23 2.01 -3.80
CA LYS A 65 17.92 3.28 -4.05
C LYS A 65 17.47 3.99 -5.33
N ASP A 66 17.05 3.24 -6.34
CA ASP A 66 16.52 3.76 -7.60
C ASP A 66 15.01 4.11 -7.53
N SER A 67 14.48 4.11 -6.32
CA SER A 67 13.19 4.72 -5.97
C SER A 67 13.40 5.97 -5.11
N PRO A 68 13.93 7.09 -5.66
CA PRO A 68 14.28 8.26 -4.87
C PRO A 68 13.08 8.87 -4.14
N PRO A 69 13.27 9.34 -2.90
CA PRO A 69 12.19 9.78 -2.01
C PRO A 69 11.67 11.18 -2.35
N VAL A 70 10.93 11.35 -3.44
CA VAL A 70 10.37 12.65 -3.86
C VAL A 70 9.35 13.23 -2.89
N PHE A 71 8.77 12.40 -2.03
CA PHE A 71 7.80 12.80 -1.01
C PHE A 71 8.40 12.84 0.40
N ASN A 72 9.73 12.87 0.51
CA ASN A 72 10.45 12.71 1.77
C ASN A 72 10.10 11.40 2.49
N ASN A 73 10.19 10.28 1.76
CA ASN A 73 9.80 8.96 2.22
C ASN A 73 10.77 8.37 3.25
N LEU A 74 10.31 7.38 4.00
CA LEU A 74 11.18 6.49 4.76
C LEU A 74 12.05 5.64 3.82
N LEU A 75 13.30 5.40 4.19
CA LEU A 75 14.27 4.64 3.40
C LEU A 75 14.39 3.21 3.93
N ALA A 76 13.41 2.35 3.59
CA ALA A 76 13.32 0.97 4.04
C ALA A 76 14.45 0.06 3.49
N TYR A 77 15.23 0.53 2.53
CA TYR A 77 16.41 -0.18 2.01
C TYR A 77 17.66 -0.01 2.88
N LYS A 78 17.62 0.82 3.92
CA LYS A 78 18.75 1.05 4.83
C LYS A 78 18.62 0.23 6.11
N ASP A 79 19.70 -0.44 6.53
CA ASP A 79 19.68 -1.22 7.77
C ASP A 79 19.55 -0.34 9.02
N GLU A 80 20.03 0.91 8.94
CA GLU A 80 19.93 1.90 10.02
C GLU A 80 18.49 2.26 10.39
N ILE A 81 17.50 1.91 9.57
CA ILE A 81 16.09 2.16 9.89
C ILE A 81 15.58 1.27 11.02
N VAL A 82 16.15 0.07 11.21
CA VAL A 82 15.63 -0.95 12.13
C VAL A 82 15.47 -0.46 13.57
N PRO A 83 16.48 0.16 14.20
CA PRO A 83 16.32 0.67 15.58
C PRO A 83 15.26 1.77 15.67
N TRP A 84 15.13 2.63 14.67
CA TRP A 84 14.10 3.68 14.65
C TRP A 84 12.68 3.10 14.49
N ILE A 85 12.54 2.07 13.67
CA ILE A 85 11.29 1.31 13.57
C ILE A 85 10.96 0.67 14.91
N ARG A 86 11.94 0.05 15.59
CA ARG A 86 11.76 -0.59 16.90
C ARG A 86 11.22 0.42 17.93
N GLU A 87 11.86 1.58 18.07
CA GLU A 87 11.41 2.63 18.98
C GLU A 87 9.97 3.09 18.70
N MET A 88 9.58 3.13 17.43
CA MET A 88 8.25 3.54 17.02
C MET A 88 7.22 2.44 17.29
N THR A 89 7.53 1.17 16.98
CA THR A 89 6.62 0.05 17.23
C THR A 89 6.38 -0.16 18.71
N ASP A 90 7.43 -0.14 19.52
CA ASP A 90 7.32 -0.28 20.98
C ASP A 90 6.40 0.81 21.56
N ALA A 91 6.59 2.06 21.16
CA ALA A 91 5.77 3.19 21.65
C ALA A 91 4.29 3.09 21.18
N VAL A 92 4.00 2.52 20.02
CA VAL A 92 2.61 2.30 19.57
C VAL A 92 1.97 1.10 20.29
N HIS A 93 2.74 0.02 20.49
CA HIS A 93 2.28 -1.15 21.23
C HIS A 93 1.97 -0.82 22.71
N GLU A 94 2.73 0.07 23.35
CA GLU A 94 2.45 0.58 24.69
C GLU A 94 1.05 1.22 24.80
N GLU A 95 0.55 1.83 23.72
CA GLU A 95 -0.80 2.38 23.64
C GLU A 95 -1.86 1.32 23.24
N GLY A 96 -1.49 0.07 23.11
CA GLY A 96 -2.38 -1.06 22.80
C GLY A 96 -2.93 -1.06 21.37
N ALA A 97 -2.26 -0.44 20.43
CA ALA A 97 -2.56 -0.49 19.00
C ALA A 97 -1.55 -1.35 18.25
N ALA A 98 -1.99 -2.02 17.19
CA ALA A 98 -1.09 -2.63 16.22
C ALA A 98 -0.48 -1.56 15.29
N ILE A 99 0.66 -1.88 14.69
CA ILE A 99 1.32 -0.99 13.73
C ILE A 99 1.83 -1.77 12.51
N MET A 100 1.52 -1.25 11.32
CA MET A 100 2.01 -1.75 10.05
C MET A 100 2.70 -0.65 9.25
N ILE A 101 3.42 -1.04 8.21
CA ILE A 101 4.11 -0.11 7.30
C ILE A 101 3.76 -0.42 5.85
N GLN A 102 3.65 0.62 5.03
CA GLN A 102 3.49 0.46 3.59
C GLN A 102 4.84 0.53 2.88
N LEU A 103 5.17 -0.50 2.10
CA LEU A 103 6.38 -0.59 1.28
C LEU A 103 6.08 -0.30 -0.18
N THR A 104 7.00 0.41 -0.84
CA THR A 104 6.87 0.79 -2.24
C THR A 104 8.20 0.84 -2.99
N HIS A 105 8.10 0.72 -4.30
CA HIS A 105 9.02 1.26 -5.28
C HIS A 105 8.23 2.23 -6.15
N LEU A 106 8.61 3.50 -6.19
CA LEU A 106 7.83 4.56 -6.85
C LEU A 106 7.71 4.38 -8.37
N GLY A 107 8.60 3.55 -8.97
CA GLY A 107 8.61 3.37 -10.40
C GLY A 107 8.85 4.69 -11.14
N ARG A 108 8.05 4.98 -12.17
CA ARG A 108 8.13 6.27 -12.89
C ARG A 108 7.68 7.48 -12.06
N ARG A 109 6.98 7.28 -10.92
CA ARG A 109 6.43 8.34 -10.06
C ARG A 109 7.49 8.96 -9.16
N THR A 110 8.64 9.30 -9.72
CA THR A 110 9.77 9.89 -9.00
C THR A 110 10.58 10.81 -9.92
N ARG A 111 11.69 11.34 -9.41
CA ARG A 111 12.57 12.26 -10.14
C ARG A 111 14.00 11.74 -10.10
N TRP A 112 14.65 11.74 -11.26
CA TRP A 112 16.05 11.31 -11.40
C TRP A 112 17.06 12.21 -10.66
N ASP A 113 16.68 13.48 -10.36
CA ASP A 113 17.50 14.46 -9.65
C ASP A 113 17.38 14.35 -8.11
N LYS A 114 16.69 13.33 -7.62
CA LYS A 114 16.62 12.98 -6.19
C LYS A 114 17.45 11.72 -5.93
N GLY A 115 18.12 11.67 -4.80
CA GLY A 115 18.99 10.55 -4.46
C GLY A 115 20.28 10.51 -5.29
N ASP A 116 20.71 9.31 -5.72
CA ASP A 116 22.04 9.04 -6.27
C ASP A 116 22.11 9.15 -7.81
N TRP A 117 21.22 9.84 -8.47
CA TRP A 117 21.15 10.00 -9.94
C TRP A 117 20.97 8.66 -10.69
N LEU A 118 20.40 7.67 -10.05
CA LEU A 118 20.09 6.40 -10.67
C LEU A 118 18.93 6.56 -11.68
N PRO A 119 18.90 5.75 -12.74
CA PRO A 119 17.80 5.80 -13.69
C PRO A 119 16.48 5.41 -13.01
N ILE A 120 15.44 6.17 -13.29
CA ILE A 120 14.07 5.84 -12.93
C ILE A 120 13.63 4.63 -13.75
N LEU A 121 12.97 3.67 -13.14
CA LEU A 121 12.55 2.43 -13.77
C LEU A 121 11.02 2.35 -13.90
N ALA A 122 10.55 1.79 -15.01
CA ALA A 122 9.14 1.43 -15.22
C ALA A 122 9.03 0.31 -16.26
N PRO A 123 7.89 -0.40 -16.34
CA PRO A 123 7.68 -1.40 -17.40
C PRO A 123 7.84 -0.83 -18.82
N SER A 124 7.50 0.43 -19.02
CA SER A 124 7.50 1.08 -20.34
C SER A 124 8.04 2.51 -20.27
N HIS A 125 8.40 3.07 -21.41
CA HIS A 125 8.94 4.44 -21.54
C HIS A 125 7.88 5.55 -21.41
N HIS A 126 6.77 5.29 -20.72
CA HIS A 126 5.75 6.31 -20.53
C HIS A 126 6.24 7.43 -19.61
N ARG A 127 6.23 8.64 -20.17
CA ARG A 127 6.56 9.84 -19.40
C ARG A 127 5.62 10.01 -18.23
N GLU A 128 6.17 10.24 -17.05
CA GLU A 128 5.37 10.55 -15.86
C GLU A 128 4.83 11.98 -15.96
N SER A 129 3.53 12.13 -15.68
CA SER A 129 2.80 13.38 -15.93
C SER A 129 3.16 14.51 -14.96
N ALA A 130 3.37 14.21 -13.69
CA ALA A 130 3.63 15.23 -12.65
C ALA A 130 5.11 15.65 -12.59
N HIS A 131 6.04 14.70 -12.53
CA HIS A 131 7.48 14.97 -12.43
C HIS A 131 8.16 15.06 -13.79
N ARG A 132 7.47 14.64 -14.85
CA ARG A 132 7.87 14.76 -16.26
C ARG A 132 9.13 13.97 -16.65
N ALA A 133 9.56 13.03 -15.84
CA ALA A 133 10.70 12.17 -16.14
C ALA A 133 10.32 11.05 -17.12
N PHE A 134 11.29 10.63 -17.93
CA PHE A 134 11.18 9.42 -18.75
C PHE A 134 11.90 8.29 -18.04
N PRO A 135 11.22 7.20 -17.69
CA PRO A 135 11.86 6.05 -17.07
C PRO A 135 12.66 5.24 -18.09
N LYS A 136 13.73 4.59 -17.64
CA LYS A 136 14.33 3.46 -18.35
C LYS A 136 13.32 2.31 -18.34
N LYS A 137 13.12 1.64 -19.47
CA LYS A 137 12.37 0.39 -19.53
C LYS A 137 13.09 -0.66 -18.67
N ILE A 138 12.36 -1.30 -17.79
CA ILE A 138 12.88 -2.29 -16.85
C ILE A 138 13.36 -3.54 -17.59
N GLU A 139 14.45 -4.14 -17.14
CA GLU A 139 15.05 -5.37 -17.65
C GLU A 139 14.91 -6.50 -16.60
N ASP A 140 15.10 -7.75 -17.00
CA ASP A 140 14.91 -8.90 -16.13
C ASP A 140 15.76 -8.82 -14.86
N TRP A 141 17.00 -8.37 -14.95
CA TRP A 141 17.88 -8.20 -13.79
C TRP A 141 17.42 -7.07 -12.85
N ASP A 142 16.75 -6.02 -13.35
CA ASP A 142 16.11 -5.00 -12.52
C ASP A 142 14.95 -5.60 -11.74
N ILE A 143 14.14 -6.44 -12.41
CA ILE A 143 12.98 -7.12 -11.80
C ILE A 143 13.46 -8.03 -10.66
N GLU A 144 14.44 -8.90 -10.91
CA GLU A 144 15.00 -9.81 -9.91
C GLU A 144 15.54 -9.04 -8.69
N ARG A 145 16.30 -7.97 -8.93
CA ARG A 145 16.85 -7.13 -7.87
C ARG A 145 15.74 -6.45 -7.06
N ILE A 146 14.74 -5.86 -7.71
CA ILE A 146 13.66 -5.15 -6.99
C ILE A 146 12.83 -6.13 -6.16
N ILE A 147 12.54 -7.34 -6.67
CA ILE A 147 11.87 -8.39 -5.88
C ILE A 147 12.67 -8.68 -4.60
N LYS A 148 14.00 -8.81 -4.72
CA LYS A 148 14.88 -9.01 -3.56
C LYS A 148 14.86 -7.80 -2.62
N ASP A 149 14.87 -6.56 -3.14
CA ASP A 149 14.83 -5.34 -2.34
C ASP A 149 13.55 -5.26 -1.48
N PHE A 150 12.39 -5.67 -2.02
CA PHE A 150 11.15 -5.79 -1.25
C PHE A 150 11.27 -6.83 -0.13
N ALA A 151 11.84 -8.00 -0.41
CA ALA A 151 12.02 -9.05 0.59
C ALA A 151 12.99 -8.61 1.71
N ASP A 152 14.08 -7.96 1.38
CA ASP A 152 15.06 -7.43 2.33
C ASP A 152 14.45 -6.31 3.19
N ALA A 153 13.64 -5.42 2.58
CA ALA A 153 12.90 -4.40 3.32
C ALA A 153 11.86 -5.01 4.27
N ALA A 154 11.15 -6.05 3.84
CA ALA A 154 10.21 -6.77 4.68
C ALA A 154 10.87 -7.38 5.92
N GLU A 155 12.05 -7.97 5.76
CA GLU A 155 12.85 -8.51 6.87
C GLU A 155 13.22 -7.42 7.87
N ARG A 156 13.67 -6.24 7.40
CA ARG A 156 13.98 -5.10 8.28
C ARG A 156 12.76 -4.64 9.07
N MET A 157 11.59 -4.57 8.43
CA MET A 157 10.36 -4.16 9.11
C MET A 157 9.94 -5.18 10.18
N LYS A 158 10.04 -6.48 9.88
CA LYS A 158 9.81 -7.54 10.87
C LYS A 158 10.83 -7.46 12.01
N ALA A 159 12.12 -7.28 11.70
CA ALA A 159 13.17 -7.09 12.72
C ALA A 159 12.93 -5.85 13.59
N GLY A 160 12.33 -4.80 13.05
CA GLY A 160 11.89 -3.61 13.78
C GLY A 160 10.63 -3.80 14.62
N GLY A 161 9.97 -4.95 14.59
CA GLY A 161 8.80 -5.25 15.42
C GLY A 161 7.45 -4.86 14.81
N MET A 162 7.39 -4.53 13.51
CA MET A 162 6.10 -4.30 12.84
C MET A 162 5.22 -5.55 12.91
N ASP A 163 3.91 -5.35 13.04
CA ASP A 163 2.92 -6.44 13.02
C ASP A 163 2.63 -6.95 11.60
N GLY A 164 2.95 -6.16 10.59
CA GLY A 164 2.76 -6.51 9.20
C GLY A 164 3.21 -5.43 8.23
N ILE A 165 3.03 -5.74 6.94
CA ILE A 165 3.36 -4.88 5.81
C ILE A 165 2.14 -4.79 4.89
N GLU A 166 1.90 -3.59 4.35
CA GLU A 166 1.04 -3.37 3.20
C GLU A 166 1.90 -3.08 1.97
N LEU A 167 1.73 -3.83 0.89
CA LEU A 167 2.35 -3.53 -0.39
C LEU A 167 1.55 -2.42 -1.08
N GLU A 168 2.23 -1.36 -1.51
CA GLU A 168 1.61 -0.29 -2.26
C GLU A 168 1.53 -0.63 -3.75
N ALA A 169 0.32 -0.94 -4.20
CA ALA A 169 0.01 -1.31 -5.58
C ALA A 169 -1.03 -0.34 -6.18
N TYR A 170 -0.78 0.97 -6.03
CA TYR A 170 -1.55 2.00 -6.74
C TYR A 170 -0.62 3.12 -7.23
N GLY A 171 -0.66 3.42 -8.52
CA GLY A 171 0.10 4.49 -9.17
C GLY A 171 1.62 4.35 -9.18
N HIS A 172 2.19 3.42 -8.41
CA HIS A 172 3.62 3.14 -8.30
C HIS A 172 4.02 1.87 -9.07
N LEU A 173 5.26 1.39 -8.91
CA LEU A 173 5.82 0.35 -9.79
C LEU A 173 4.93 -0.89 -9.91
N ILE A 174 4.38 -1.39 -8.81
CA ILE A 174 3.50 -2.57 -8.84
C ILE A 174 2.27 -2.32 -9.72
N ASP A 175 1.59 -1.19 -9.52
CA ASP A 175 0.43 -0.80 -10.32
C ASP A 175 0.80 -0.57 -11.80
N GLN A 176 1.99 0.01 -12.04
CA GLN A 176 2.51 0.21 -13.40
C GLN A 176 2.73 -1.10 -14.16
N PHE A 177 2.97 -2.21 -13.47
CA PHE A 177 2.97 -3.55 -14.09
C PHE A 177 1.55 -4.08 -14.31
N VAL A 178 0.63 -3.82 -13.39
CA VAL A 178 -0.75 -4.33 -13.46
C VAL A 178 -1.58 -3.59 -14.50
N SER A 179 -1.45 -2.27 -14.58
CA SER A 179 -2.23 -1.44 -15.51
C SER A 179 -1.86 -1.70 -16.97
N PRO A 180 -2.84 -1.97 -17.85
CA PRO A 180 -2.59 -2.11 -19.28
C PRO A 180 -2.16 -0.80 -19.97
N LEU A 181 -2.41 0.36 -19.33
CA LEU A 181 -2.02 1.67 -19.84
C LEU A 181 -0.54 1.98 -19.67
N THR A 182 0.13 1.30 -18.75
CA THR A 182 1.52 1.58 -18.37
C THR A 182 2.46 0.41 -18.59
N ASN A 183 1.93 -0.76 -18.93
CA ASN A 183 2.71 -1.97 -19.16
C ASN A 183 2.62 -2.42 -20.61
N GLU A 184 3.64 -2.08 -21.39
CA GLU A 184 3.82 -2.50 -22.80
C GLU A 184 4.92 -3.58 -22.92
N LEU A 185 5.20 -4.31 -21.83
CA LEU A 185 6.15 -5.42 -21.89
C LEU A 185 5.59 -6.57 -22.73
N ASP A 186 6.47 -7.18 -23.50
CA ASP A 186 6.25 -8.51 -24.04
C ASP A 186 6.75 -9.58 -23.07
N GLY A 187 6.24 -10.81 -23.18
CA GLY A 187 6.73 -11.93 -22.39
C GLY A 187 6.06 -12.08 -21.01
N PRO A 188 6.79 -12.59 -19.99
CA PRO A 188 6.15 -13.11 -18.78
C PRO A 188 5.56 -12.06 -17.86
N TYR A 189 5.89 -10.78 -18.04
CA TYR A 189 5.44 -9.69 -17.17
C TYR A 189 4.49 -8.70 -17.88
N GLY A 190 4.05 -8.99 -19.11
CA GLY A 190 3.18 -8.10 -19.89
C GLY A 190 2.10 -8.81 -20.67
N GLY A 191 1.23 -8.03 -21.34
CA GLY A 191 0.10 -8.53 -22.12
C GLY A 191 -1.08 -8.99 -21.26
N SER A 192 -1.26 -10.30 -21.04
CA SER A 192 -2.39 -10.83 -20.27
C SER A 192 -2.41 -10.36 -18.81
N LEU A 193 -3.61 -10.31 -18.21
CA LEU A 193 -3.74 -9.99 -16.77
C LEU A 193 -2.86 -10.90 -15.90
N GLU A 194 -2.78 -12.19 -16.23
CA GLU A 194 -1.92 -13.14 -15.50
C GLU A 194 -0.47 -12.68 -15.50
N ASN A 195 0.07 -12.30 -16.65
CA ASN A 195 1.43 -11.83 -16.77
C ASN A 195 1.64 -10.46 -16.09
N ARG A 196 0.70 -9.53 -16.25
CA ARG A 196 0.78 -8.21 -15.60
C ARG A 196 0.75 -8.30 -14.07
N MET A 197 0.06 -9.28 -13.50
CA MET A 197 0.04 -9.55 -12.05
C MET A 197 1.28 -10.30 -11.55
N ARG A 198 2.05 -10.93 -12.41
CA ARG A 198 3.19 -11.79 -12.04
C ARG A 198 4.20 -11.07 -11.15
N PHE A 199 4.60 -9.85 -11.50
CA PHE A 199 5.55 -9.09 -10.70
C PHE A 199 5.05 -8.86 -9.26
N CYS A 200 3.79 -8.49 -9.10
CA CYS A 200 3.15 -8.33 -7.79
C CYS A 200 3.19 -9.64 -6.98
N LEU A 201 2.85 -10.75 -7.61
CA LEU A 201 2.83 -12.06 -6.94
C LEU A 201 4.23 -12.55 -6.60
N ASP A 202 5.22 -12.33 -7.47
CA ASP A 202 6.63 -12.67 -7.21
C ASP A 202 7.20 -11.86 -6.03
N VAL A 203 6.86 -10.57 -5.92
CA VAL A 203 7.19 -9.74 -4.76
C VAL A 203 6.57 -10.30 -3.49
N PHE A 204 5.27 -10.63 -3.49
CA PHE A 204 4.63 -11.23 -2.32
C PHE A 204 5.23 -12.57 -1.93
N LYS A 205 5.54 -13.41 -2.90
CA LYS A 205 6.20 -14.71 -2.66
C LYS A 205 7.55 -14.52 -1.98
N ALA A 206 8.39 -13.64 -2.51
CA ALA A 206 9.71 -13.35 -1.94
C ALA A 206 9.61 -12.75 -0.52
N MET A 207 8.66 -11.83 -0.30
CA MET A 207 8.41 -11.28 1.03
C MET A 207 7.93 -12.37 1.99
N ARG A 208 6.96 -13.23 1.59
CA ARG A 208 6.42 -14.32 2.42
C ARG A 208 7.50 -15.34 2.80
N GLU A 209 8.37 -15.73 1.86
CA GLU A 209 9.51 -16.61 2.12
C GLU A 209 10.47 -16.01 3.16
N ARG A 210 10.65 -14.68 3.17
CA ARG A 210 11.53 -14.00 4.11
C ARG A 210 10.92 -13.78 5.49
N VAL A 211 9.63 -13.41 5.56
CA VAL A 211 8.99 -13.06 6.84
C VAL A 211 8.22 -14.23 7.47
N GLY A 212 7.98 -15.32 6.73
CA GLY A 212 7.24 -16.49 7.21
C GLY A 212 5.72 -16.29 7.25
N ASP A 213 4.99 -17.37 7.60
CA ASP A 213 3.53 -17.41 7.48
C ASP A 213 2.79 -16.60 8.53
N ASP A 214 3.36 -16.43 9.70
CA ASP A 214 2.69 -15.72 10.81
C ASP A 214 2.67 -14.19 10.63
N PHE A 215 3.55 -13.63 9.81
CA PHE A 215 3.62 -12.20 9.58
C PHE A 215 2.49 -11.73 8.65
N ILE A 216 1.85 -10.59 8.95
CA ILE A 216 0.73 -10.08 8.15
C ILE A 216 1.26 -9.39 6.89
N LEU A 217 0.76 -9.81 5.73
CA LEU A 217 0.98 -9.14 4.44
C LEU A 217 -0.35 -8.73 3.85
N GLY A 218 -0.47 -7.49 3.45
CA GLY A 218 -1.65 -6.97 2.76
C GLY A 218 -1.29 -6.18 1.52
N VAL A 219 -2.28 -5.77 0.77
CA VAL A 219 -2.09 -4.97 -0.44
C VAL A 219 -3.07 -3.81 -0.50
N ARG A 220 -2.56 -2.63 -0.77
CA ARG A 220 -3.37 -1.49 -1.20
C ARG A 220 -3.22 -1.32 -2.70
N TYR A 221 -4.31 -1.51 -3.45
CA TYR A 221 -4.25 -1.65 -4.90
C TYR A 221 -5.39 -0.91 -5.58
N THR A 222 -5.13 -0.52 -6.83
CA THR A 222 -6.12 0.09 -7.70
C THR A 222 -7.06 -0.99 -8.25
N ALA A 223 -8.30 -1.01 -7.77
CA ALA A 223 -9.31 -1.96 -8.24
C ALA A 223 -10.13 -1.41 -9.42
N ASP A 224 -10.00 -0.11 -9.72
CA ASP A 224 -10.62 0.57 -10.86
C ASP A 224 -9.87 1.88 -11.09
N GLU A 225 -9.16 2.01 -12.19
CA GLU A 225 -8.43 3.23 -12.54
C GLU A 225 -9.33 4.40 -12.93
N CYS A 226 -10.61 4.14 -13.18
CA CYS A 226 -11.56 5.14 -13.70
C CYS A 226 -11.11 5.78 -15.02
N LEU A 227 -10.35 5.04 -15.84
CA LEU A 227 -9.81 5.46 -17.13
C LEU A 227 -10.21 4.49 -18.23
N GLU A 228 -10.55 5.04 -19.40
CA GLU A 228 -10.75 4.23 -20.60
C GLU A 228 -9.47 3.48 -20.98
N GLY A 229 -9.59 2.18 -21.23
CA GLY A 229 -8.46 1.31 -21.53
C GLY A 229 -7.61 0.89 -20.34
N GLY A 230 -7.88 1.42 -19.14
CA GLY A 230 -7.23 1.02 -17.89
C GLY A 230 -7.91 -0.17 -17.21
N THR A 231 -7.43 -0.51 -16.03
CA THR A 231 -8.06 -1.50 -15.16
C THR A 231 -9.45 -1.01 -14.75
N GLY A 232 -10.49 -1.67 -15.23
CA GLY A 232 -11.88 -1.37 -14.85
C GLY A 232 -12.39 -2.30 -13.75
N LYS A 233 -13.60 -2.05 -13.23
CA LYS A 233 -14.21 -2.79 -12.11
C LYS A 233 -14.22 -4.30 -12.29
N ALA A 234 -14.53 -4.81 -13.50
CA ALA A 234 -14.57 -6.25 -13.77
C ALA A 234 -13.19 -6.90 -13.63
N GLU A 235 -12.17 -6.26 -14.17
CA GLU A 235 -10.79 -6.73 -14.04
C GLU A 235 -10.28 -6.56 -12.61
N GLY A 236 -10.61 -5.45 -11.93
CA GLY A 236 -10.28 -5.23 -10.52
C GLY A 236 -10.88 -6.30 -9.58
N LEU A 237 -12.09 -6.77 -9.88
CA LEU A 237 -12.70 -7.89 -9.16
C LEU A 237 -11.94 -9.21 -9.41
N GLU A 238 -11.49 -9.45 -10.64
CA GLU A 238 -10.66 -10.62 -10.97
C GLU A 238 -9.27 -10.53 -10.32
N ILE A 239 -8.63 -9.36 -10.30
CA ILE A 239 -7.39 -9.09 -9.54
C ILE A 239 -7.58 -9.45 -8.07
N SER A 240 -8.70 -9.01 -7.47
CA SER A 240 -9.01 -9.30 -6.06
C SER A 240 -9.09 -10.79 -5.76
N ARG A 241 -9.74 -11.58 -6.66
CA ARG A 241 -9.84 -13.03 -6.54
C ARG A 241 -8.46 -13.68 -6.64
N ARG A 242 -7.67 -13.32 -7.64
CA ARG A 242 -6.32 -13.87 -7.84
C ARG A 242 -5.38 -13.55 -6.67
N LEU A 243 -5.43 -12.34 -6.14
CA LEU A 243 -4.68 -11.95 -4.96
C LEU A 243 -5.06 -12.83 -3.75
N LYS A 244 -6.34 -12.97 -3.48
CA LYS A 244 -6.84 -13.84 -2.40
C LYS A 244 -6.47 -15.30 -2.64
N ASP A 245 -6.67 -15.83 -3.87
CA ASP A 245 -6.44 -17.25 -4.20
C ASP A 245 -4.95 -17.63 -4.26
N SER A 246 -4.06 -16.63 -4.34
CA SER A 246 -2.61 -16.83 -4.23
C SER A 246 -2.19 -17.41 -2.87
N GLY A 247 -2.97 -17.16 -1.81
CA GLY A 247 -2.62 -17.53 -0.44
C GLY A 247 -1.44 -16.75 0.16
N LEU A 248 -0.92 -15.74 -0.56
CA LEU A 248 0.26 -14.97 -0.14
C LEU A 248 -0.07 -13.78 0.75
N ILE A 249 -1.32 -13.30 0.71
CA ILE A 249 -1.76 -12.10 1.43
C ILE A 249 -2.83 -12.41 2.47
N ASP A 250 -3.05 -11.50 3.40
CA ASP A 250 -3.96 -11.65 4.53
C ASP A 250 -5.14 -10.66 4.47
N TYR A 251 -5.07 -9.60 3.67
CA TYR A 251 -6.15 -8.64 3.45
C TYR A 251 -5.99 -7.83 2.17
N LEU A 252 -7.09 -7.23 1.74
CA LEU A 252 -7.19 -6.27 0.64
C LEU A 252 -7.49 -4.86 1.19
N ASN A 253 -6.86 -3.83 0.63
CA ASN A 253 -7.18 -2.43 0.87
C ASN A 253 -7.50 -1.77 -0.48
N VAL A 254 -8.77 -1.49 -0.72
CA VAL A 254 -9.31 -1.16 -2.05
C VAL A 254 -9.22 0.34 -2.32
N ILE A 255 -8.66 0.71 -3.46
CA ILE A 255 -8.64 2.07 -4.01
C ILE A 255 -9.30 2.10 -5.39
N ARG A 256 -9.85 3.26 -5.75
CA ARG A 256 -10.27 3.63 -7.10
C ARG A 256 -9.63 4.95 -7.51
N GLY A 257 -9.45 5.13 -8.82
CA GLY A 257 -8.84 6.31 -9.40
C GLY A 257 -7.39 6.09 -9.79
N HIS A 258 -6.76 7.11 -10.34
CA HIS A 258 -5.37 7.11 -10.77
C HIS A 258 -4.67 8.39 -10.30
N ILE A 259 -3.34 8.43 -10.40
CA ILE A 259 -2.54 9.55 -9.88
C ILE A 259 -1.87 10.39 -10.99
N ASP A 260 -2.16 10.12 -12.25
CA ASP A 260 -1.50 10.77 -13.39
C ASP A 260 -2.06 12.16 -13.73
N THR A 261 -3.25 12.49 -13.23
CA THR A 261 -3.87 13.81 -13.41
C THR A 261 -4.46 14.32 -12.10
N ASP A 262 -4.59 15.65 -11.96
CA ASP A 262 -5.22 16.26 -10.78
C ASP A 262 -6.68 15.78 -10.60
N PRO A 263 -7.54 15.71 -11.63
CA PRO A 263 -8.87 15.11 -11.49
C PRO A 263 -8.83 13.66 -11.02
N GLY A 264 -7.99 12.80 -11.61
CA GLY A 264 -7.85 11.41 -11.22
C GLY A 264 -7.36 11.25 -9.77
N LEU A 265 -6.46 12.12 -9.33
CA LEU A 265 -6.02 12.15 -7.93
C LEU A 265 -7.17 12.49 -6.97
N THR A 266 -8.18 13.28 -7.39
CA THR A 266 -9.37 13.54 -6.56
C THR A 266 -10.27 12.32 -6.42
N ASP A 267 -10.24 11.38 -7.34
CA ASP A 267 -10.92 10.09 -7.17
C ASP A 267 -10.21 9.24 -6.09
N VAL A 268 -8.88 9.23 -6.08
CA VAL A 268 -8.08 8.52 -5.05
C VAL A 268 -8.21 9.19 -3.68
N ILE A 269 -8.12 10.52 -3.64
CA ILE A 269 -8.20 11.36 -2.43
C ILE A 269 -9.40 12.31 -2.56
N PRO A 270 -10.62 11.85 -2.24
CA PRO A 270 -11.81 12.65 -2.46
C PRO A 270 -11.81 13.96 -1.69
N ILE A 271 -12.00 15.06 -2.40
CA ILE A 271 -11.96 16.42 -1.87
C ILE A 271 -13.32 16.88 -1.28
N GLN A 272 -13.33 18.06 -0.67
CA GLN A 272 -14.56 18.70 -0.22
C GLN A 272 -15.53 18.91 -1.40
N GLY A 273 -16.83 18.69 -1.18
CA GLY A 273 -17.87 18.75 -2.22
C GLY A 273 -18.19 17.41 -2.89
N MET A 274 -17.28 16.43 -2.87
CA MET A 274 -17.58 15.08 -3.32
C MET A 274 -18.44 14.33 -2.28
N THR A 275 -19.15 13.28 -2.71
CA THR A 275 -19.92 12.41 -1.82
C THR A 275 -19.05 11.75 -0.75
N SER A 276 -19.62 11.45 0.42
CA SER A 276 -18.97 10.67 1.45
C SER A 276 -18.73 9.23 0.98
N ALA A 277 -17.56 8.67 1.31
CA ALA A 277 -17.19 7.28 1.04
C ALA A 277 -17.51 6.80 -0.41
N PRO A 278 -17.01 7.48 -1.47
CA PRO A 278 -17.42 7.20 -2.85
C PRO A 278 -16.99 5.81 -3.35
N HIS A 279 -16.04 5.18 -2.69
CA HIS A 279 -15.53 3.85 -3.06
C HIS A 279 -16.14 2.70 -2.24
N LEU A 280 -16.94 3.03 -1.21
CA LEU A 280 -17.42 2.05 -0.23
C LEU A 280 -18.22 0.91 -0.86
N ASP A 281 -19.12 1.23 -1.79
CA ASP A 281 -19.97 0.23 -2.44
C ASP A 281 -19.13 -0.78 -3.22
N PHE A 282 -18.16 -0.31 -3.98
CA PHE A 282 -17.28 -1.20 -4.74
C PHE A 282 -16.34 -2.03 -3.85
N ALA A 283 -15.83 -1.46 -2.76
CA ALA A 283 -15.09 -2.23 -1.77
C ALA A 283 -15.97 -3.34 -1.16
N GLY A 284 -17.25 -3.04 -0.90
CA GLY A 284 -18.24 -4.01 -0.46
C GLY A 284 -18.51 -5.13 -1.48
N GLU A 285 -18.60 -4.81 -2.77
CA GLU A 285 -18.73 -5.79 -3.86
C GLU A 285 -17.53 -6.75 -3.88
N ILE A 286 -16.30 -6.21 -3.78
CA ILE A 286 -15.07 -7.01 -3.72
C ILE A 286 -15.08 -7.91 -2.48
N ARG A 287 -15.42 -7.38 -1.31
CA ARG A 287 -15.51 -8.15 -0.08
C ARG A 287 -16.54 -9.28 -0.19
N ALA A 288 -17.71 -8.99 -0.73
CA ALA A 288 -18.77 -10.00 -0.94
C ALA A 288 -18.32 -11.12 -1.90
N ALA A 289 -17.64 -10.75 -3.00
CA ALA A 289 -17.19 -11.69 -4.02
C ALA A 289 -15.98 -12.54 -3.60
N THR A 290 -15.16 -12.04 -2.68
CA THR A 290 -13.95 -12.74 -2.21
C THR A 290 -14.12 -13.40 -0.84
N SER A 291 -15.05 -12.92 -0.03
CA SER A 291 -15.20 -13.27 1.40
C SER A 291 -13.89 -13.07 2.18
N PHE A 292 -13.05 -12.10 1.74
CA PHE A 292 -11.71 -11.87 2.28
C PHE A 292 -11.69 -10.60 3.15
N PRO A 293 -10.82 -10.50 4.17
CA PRO A 293 -10.65 -9.28 4.93
C PRO A 293 -10.39 -8.09 3.98
N THR A 294 -11.26 -7.09 4.05
CA THR A 294 -11.18 -5.92 3.16
C THR A 294 -11.19 -4.65 3.99
N PHE A 295 -10.17 -3.85 3.81
CA PHE A 295 -10.09 -2.50 4.37
C PHE A 295 -10.43 -1.48 3.31
N HIS A 296 -10.90 -0.33 3.77
CA HIS A 296 -11.30 0.76 2.92
C HIS A 296 -11.09 2.11 3.61
N ALA A 297 -10.71 3.09 2.84
CA ALA A 297 -10.63 4.49 3.21
C ALA A 297 -11.32 5.34 2.12
N ALA A 298 -10.94 6.60 1.99
CA ALA A 298 -11.48 7.60 1.09
C ALA A 298 -12.76 8.25 1.62
N LYS A 299 -12.54 9.38 2.30
CA LYS A 299 -13.60 10.28 2.75
C LYS A 299 -14.71 9.64 3.59
N ILE A 300 -14.36 8.71 4.47
CA ILE A 300 -15.25 8.31 5.57
C ILE A 300 -15.09 9.35 6.67
N GLN A 301 -15.86 10.42 6.60
CA GLN A 301 -15.68 11.63 7.41
C GLN A 301 -16.62 11.71 8.60
N ASP A 302 -17.55 10.77 8.74
CA ASP A 302 -18.52 10.73 9.82
C ASP A 302 -18.74 9.30 10.36
N VAL A 303 -19.12 9.25 11.64
CA VAL A 303 -19.33 7.99 12.35
C VAL A 303 -20.52 7.20 11.81
N ALA A 304 -21.55 7.86 11.29
CA ALA A 304 -22.73 7.19 10.75
C ALA A 304 -22.37 6.40 9.49
N THR A 305 -21.59 6.98 8.57
CA THR A 305 -21.07 6.30 7.38
C THR A 305 -20.18 5.12 7.77
N ALA A 306 -19.28 5.28 8.76
CA ALA A 306 -18.42 4.20 9.23
C ALA A 306 -19.23 3.05 9.84
N ARG A 307 -20.24 3.34 10.69
CA ARG A 307 -21.15 2.33 11.25
C ARG A 307 -21.94 1.59 10.16
N TYR A 308 -22.43 2.34 9.18
CA TYR A 308 -23.14 1.77 8.04
C TYR A 308 -22.24 0.79 7.27
N ALA A 309 -21.00 1.13 6.99
CA ALA A 309 -20.05 0.25 6.31
C ALA A 309 -19.95 -1.11 7.02
N ILE A 310 -19.73 -1.12 8.34
CA ILE A 310 -19.64 -2.36 9.12
C ILE A 310 -20.99 -3.11 9.16
N ALA A 311 -22.10 -2.40 9.46
CA ALA A 311 -23.40 -3.03 9.60
C ALA A 311 -23.94 -3.62 8.29
N SER A 312 -23.61 -3.02 7.14
CA SER A 312 -23.98 -3.51 5.81
C SER A 312 -23.04 -4.58 5.25
N GLY A 313 -21.96 -4.89 5.95
CA GLY A 313 -20.98 -5.88 5.51
C GLY A 313 -20.06 -5.41 4.38
N LYS A 314 -19.83 -4.10 4.27
CA LYS A 314 -18.95 -3.50 3.25
C LYS A 314 -17.54 -3.28 3.75
#